data_339e82db1ddff64ee9cfb40119c98d61
#
_entry.id   339e82db1ddff64ee9cfb40119c98d61
#
_cell.length_a   1.000
_cell.length_b   1.000
_cell.length_c   1.000
_cell.angle_alpha   90.00
_cell.angle_beta   90.00
_cell.angle_gamma   90.00
#
_symmetry.space_group_name_H-M   'P 1'
#
loop_
_entity.id
_entity.type
_entity.pdbx_description
1 polymer ?
#
loop_
_entity_poly.entity_id
_entity_poly.type
_entity_poly.pdbx_seq_one_letter_code
_entity_poly.pdbx_strand_id
1 'polypeptide(L)'
;MGKHKPIWDPSTDCGDYVVAVGCSELSTTGKKRMQKQYYSHTTRPGSLKSMSMDQLMTKWGGSEVLRRAVSGMLPKNRLRKIRLERLKST
;
A
#
# COMPACT_ATOMS: atom_id res chain seq x y z
N MET A 1 -0.39 7.67 10.68
CA MET A 1 -1.23 8.88 10.77
C MET A 1 -0.96 9.72 12.04
N GLY A 2 -0.39 9.15 13.05
CA GLY A 2 -0.08 9.87 14.29
C GLY A 2 -1.18 9.88 15.34
N LYS A 3 -2.16 8.98 15.22
CA LYS A 3 -3.25 8.89 16.19
C LYS A 3 -2.80 8.57 17.61
N HIS A 4 -1.63 8.01 17.78
CA HIS A 4 -1.03 7.69 19.09
C HIS A 4 -0.46 8.94 19.78
N LYS A 5 -0.39 10.06 19.10
CA LYS A 5 0.19 11.30 19.63
C LYS A 5 -0.88 12.21 20.20
N PRO A 6 -0.63 12.89 21.36
CA PRO A 6 -1.62 13.81 21.93
C PRO A 6 -1.90 15.04 21.05
N ILE A 7 -0.99 15.35 20.12
CA ILE A 7 -1.14 16.48 19.19
C ILE A 7 -1.92 16.11 17.92
N TRP A 8 -2.46 14.88 17.83
CA TRP A 8 -3.13 14.43 16.62
C TRP A 8 -4.33 15.30 16.26
N ASP A 9 -4.42 15.66 15.00
CA ASP A 9 -5.51 16.42 14.41
C ASP A 9 -5.85 15.80 13.04
N PRO A 10 -7.11 15.51 12.74
CA PRO A 10 -7.48 14.91 11.46
C PRO A 10 -7.20 15.82 10.24
N SER A 11 -7.11 17.14 10.44
CA SER A 11 -6.83 18.08 9.36
C SER A 11 -5.34 18.28 9.09
N THR A 12 -4.46 17.81 9.97
CA THR A 12 -3.01 17.95 9.84
C THR A 12 -2.35 16.59 9.74
N ASP A 13 -1.14 16.59 9.18
CA ASP A 13 -0.33 15.39 9.04
C ASP A 13 0.61 15.28 10.23
N CYS A 14 0.26 14.42 11.19
CA CYS A 14 1.02 14.19 12.41
C CYS A 14 1.78 12.85 12.39
N GLY A 15 1.86 12.19 11.24
CA GLY A 15 2.47 10.86 11.13
C GLY A 15 3.98 10.89 11.18
N ASP A 16 4.57 9.72 11.42
CA ASP A 16 6.01 9.51 11.43
C ASP A 16 6.44 8.73 10.19
N TYR A 17 7.74 8.78 9.90
CA TYR A 17 8.34 7.89 8.91
C TYR A 17 8.37 6.46 9.44
N VAL A 18 7.97 5.52 8.61
CA VAL A 18 8.00 4.09 8.93
C VAL A 18 8.87 3.39 7.92
N VAL A 19 9.82 2.60 8.40
CA VAL A 19 10.70 1.81 7.55
C VAL A 19 10.37 0.33 7.75
N ALA A 20 9.92 -0.32 6.69
CA ALA A 20 9.64 -1.76 6.69
C ALA A 20 10.85 -2.50 6.12
N VAL A 21 11.35 -3.47 6.86
CA VAL A 21 12.54 -4.24 6.49
C VAL A 21 12.12 -5.69 6.24
N GLY A 22 12.76 -6.32 5.25
CA GLY A 22 12.48 -7.72 4.94
C GLY A 22 11.16 -7.94 4.23
N CYS A 23 10.71 -7.00 3.41
CA CYS A 23 9.45 -7.10 2.67
C CYS A 23 9.41 -8.28 1.70
N SER A 24 10.57 -8.80 1.28
CA SER A 24 10.65 -9.99 0.45
C SER A 24 10.15 -11.26 1.15
N GLU A 25 10.16 -11.26 2.49
CA GLU A 25 9.71 -12.38 3.31
C GLU A 25 8.24 -12.22 3.76
N LEU A 26 7.54 -11.29 3.18
CA LEU A 26 6.14 -11.00 3.52
C LEU A 26 5.27 -12.22 3.25
N SER A 27 4.46 -12.63 4.23
CA SER A 27 3.58 -13.79 4.10
C SER A 27 2.12 -13.35 4.18
N THR A 28 1.27 -14.08 3.45
CA THR A 28 -0.17 -13.86 3.45
C THR A 28 -0.90 -15.15 3.79
N THR A 29 -2.09 -15.03 4.38
CA THR A 29 -2.89 -16.19 4.75
C THR A 29 -3.63 -16.77 3.55
N GLY A 30 -3.85 -18.08 3.59
CA GLY A 30 -4.59 -18.81 2.56
C GLY A 30 -3.90 -18.76 1.20
N LYS A 31 -4.71 -18.74 0.15
CA LYS A 31 -4.24 -18.74 -1.24
C LYS A 31 -4.19 -17.35 -1.87
N LYS A 32 -4.10 -16.29 -1.06
CA LYS A 32 -4.12 -14.90 -1.56
C LYS A 32 -3.03 -14.62 -2.57
N ARG A 33 -1.86 -15.21 -2.39
CA ARG A 33 -0.73 -15.01 -3.30
C ARG A 33 -1.06 -15.37 -4.74
N MET A 34 -1.87 -16.42 -4.93
CA MET A 34 -2.27 -16.90 -6.25
C MET A 34 -3.60 -16.31 -6.71
N GLN A 35 -4.51 -16.01 -5.77
CA GLN A 35 -5.90 -15.63 -6.07
C GLN A 35 -6.18 -14.14 -5.99
N LYS A 36 -5.47 -13.40 -5.12
CA LYS A 36 -5.71 -11.96 -4.99
C LYS A 36 -5.28 -11.23 -6.25
N GLN A 37 -6.18 -10.41 -6.79
CA GLN A 37 -5.95 -9.64 -8.01
C GLN A 37 -5.83 -8.17 -7.68
N TYR A 38 -4.90 -7.50 -8.35
CA TYR A 38 -4.77 -6.04 -8.30
C TYR A 38 -5.18 -5.47 -9.65
N TYR A 39 -6.14 -4.56 -9.63
CA TYR A 39 -6.73 -4.01 -10.84
C TYR A 39 -6.23 -2.60 -11.08
N SER A 40 -5.96 -2.28 -12.33
CA SER A 40 -5.69 -0.92 -12.76
C SER A 40 -6.51 -0.62 -14.01
N HIS A 41 -6.96 0.61 -14.12
CA HIS A 41 -7.84 1.02 -15.20
C HIS A 41 -7.57 2.48 -15.55
N THR A 42 -7.41 2.76 -16.84
CA THR A 42 -7.42 4.13 -17.34
C THR A 42 -8.88 4.51 -17.67
N THR A 43 -9.15 5.77 -17.94
CA THR A 43 -10.51 6.21 -18.29
C THR A 43 -11.00 5.67 -19.63
N ARG A 44 -10.13 5.03 -20.40
CA ARG A 44 -10.47 4.49 -21.74
C ARG A 44 -11.16 3.13 -21.58
N PRO A 45 -12.30 2.89 -22.25
CA PRO A 45 -12.94 1.58 -22.22
C PRO A 45 -12.02 0.45 -22.66
N GLY A 46 -12.11 -0.70 -22.00
CA GLY A 46 -11.29 -1.87 -22.30
C GLY A 46 -9.87 -1.81 -21.79
N SER A 47 -9.51 -0.81 -20.99
CA SER A 47 -8.16 -0.65 -20.46
C SER A 47 -7.96 -1.31 -19.08
N LEU A 48 -8.93 -2.06 -18.59
CA LEU A 48 -8.81 -2.77 -17.31
C LEU A 48 -7.68 -3.80 -17.37
N LYS A 49 -6.75 -3.67 -16.46
CA LYS A 49 -5.63 -4.61 -16.30
C LYS A 49 -5.69 -5.22 -14.92
N SER A 50 -5.31 -6.48 -14.82
CA SER A 50 -5.24 -7.18 -13.54
C SER A 50 -3.91 -7.90 -13.40
N MET A 51 -3.44 -8.04 -12.16
CA MET A 51 -2.20 -8.71 -11.85
C MET A 51 -2.39 -9.43 -10.52
N SER A 52 -2.03 -10.71 -10.46
CA SER A 52 -2.10 -11.46 -9.20
C SER A 52 -1.02 -10.99 -8.22
N MET A 53 -1.22 -11.29 -6.93
CA MET A 53 -0.23 -10.92 -5.91
C MET A 53 1.13 -11.58 -6.21
N ASP A 54 1.13 -12.81 -6.69
CA ASP A 54 2.38 -13.51 -7.01
C ASP A 54 3.13 -12.81 -8.15
N GLN A 55 2.44 -12.41 -9.20
CA GLN A 55 3.03 -11.64 -10.30
C GLN A 55 3.57 -10.30 -9.82
N LEU A 56 2.84 -9.63 -8.93
CA LEU A 56 3.26 -8.36 -8.37
C LEU A 56 4.53 -8.52 -7.54
N MET A 57 4.60 -9.55 -6.71
CA MET A 57 5.79 -9.83 -5.91
C MET A 57 7.00 -10.20 -6.78
N THR A 58 6.79 -10.90 -7.88
CA THR A 58 7.85 -11.26 -8.81
C THR A 58 8.40 -10.01 -9.53
N LYS A 59 7.51 -9.10 -9.93
CA LYS A 59 7.89 -7.91 -10.70
C LYS A 59 8.42 -6.79 -9.82
N TRP A 60 7.77 -6.52 -8.68
CA TRP A 60 8.06 -5.35 -7.84
C TRP A 60 8.58 -5.69 -6.45
N GLY A 61 8.45 -6.96 -6.02
CA GLY A 61 8.81 -7.39 -4.68
C GLY A 61 7.72 -7.15 -3.65
N GLY A 62 7.97 -7.61 -2.43
CA GLY A 62 7.00 -7.49 -1.33
C GLY A 62 6.74 -6.05 -0.88
N SER A 63 7.67 -5.13 -1.14
CA SER A 63 7.50 -3.73 -0.78
C SER A 63 6.32 -3.08 -1.50
N GLU A 64 6.09 -3.42 -2.76
CA GLU A 64 4.93 -2.90 -3.50
C GLU A 64 3.62 -3.47 -2.97
N VAL A 65 3.59 -4.74 -2.58
CA VAL A 65 2.42 -5.37 -1.97
C VAL A 65 2.07 -4.65 -0.66
N LEU A 66 3.07 -4.40 0.19
CA LEU A 66 2.88 -3.68 1.44
C LEU A 66 2.37 -2.25 1.20
N ARG A 67 2.96 -1.54 0.24
CA ARG A 67 2.55 -0.18 -0.09
C ARG A 67 1.09 -0.12 -0.52
N ARG A 68 0.65 -1.05 -1.34
CA ARG A 68 -0.75 -1.10 -1.78
C ARG A 68 -1.71 -1.44 -0.65
N ALA A 69 -1.31 -2.31 0.27
CA ALA A 69 -2.11 -2.63 1.45
C ALA A 69 -2.30 -1.41 2.34
N VAL A 70 -1.22 -0.69 2.64
CA VAL A 70 -1.27 0.54 3.46
C VAL A 70 -2.08 1.63 2.75
N SER A 71 -1.93 1.76 1.44
CA SER A 71 -2.69 2.73 0.64
C SER A 71 -4.20 2.50 0.77
N GLY A 72 -4.64 1.24 0.79
CA GLY A 72 -6.05 0.90 0.98
C GLY A 72 -6.57 1.18 2.39
N MET A 73 -5.68 1.17 3.39
CA MET A 73 -6.03 1.41 4.79
C MET A 73 -6.06 2.89 5.17
N LEU A 74 -5.41 3.75 4.39
CA LEU A 74 -5.37 5.18 4.67
C LEU A 74 -6.65 5.87 4.18
N PRO A 75 -7.11 6.95 4.86
CA PRO A 75 -8.23 7.75 4.37
C PRO A 75 -7.96 8.31 2.99
N LYS A 76 -8.98 8.29 2.13
CA LYS A 76 -8.86 8.76 0.74
C LYS A 76 -9.07 10.27 0.67
N ASN A 77 -8.04 11.02 1.06
CA ASN A 77 -8.06 12.49 1.04
C ASN A 77 -6.73 13.04 0.53
N ARG A 78 -6.56 14.36 0.58
CA ARG A 78 -5.35 15.03 0.08
C ARG A 78 -4.09 14.62 0.83
N LEU A 79 -4.20 14.25 2.10
CA LEU A 79 -3.06 13.87 2.93
C LEU A 79 -2.58 12.43 2.67
N ARG A 80 -3.38 11.63 1.97
CA ARG A 80 -3.06 10.22 1.70
C ARG A 80 -1.71 10.05 1.00
N LYS A 81 -1.47 10.84 -0.02
CA LYS A 81 -0.21 10.78 -0.78
C LYS A 81 0.99 11.11 0.10
N ILE A 82 0.89 12.18 0.90
CA ILE A 82 1.95 12.61 1.80
C ILE A 82 2.21 11.53 2.86
N ARG A 83 1.15 10.98 3.44
CA ARG A 83 1.25 9.92 4.45
C ARG A 83 1.87 8.65 3.87
N LEU A 84 1.50 8.30 2.65
CA LEU A 84 2.04 7.11 1.98
C LEU A 84 3.52 7.27 1.64
N GLU A 85 3.98 8.47 1.31
CA GLU A 85 5.39 8.75 1.04
C GLU A 85 6.28 8.55 2.26
N ARG A 86 5.71 8.56 3.46
CA ARG A 86 6.47 8.30 4.70
C ARG A 86 6.72 6.82 4.95
N LEU A 87 6.07 5.94 4.21
CA LEU A 87 6.35 4.51 4.27
C LEU A 87 7.53 4.20 3.36
N LYS A 88 8.62 3.76 3.96
CA LYS A 88 9.82 3.31 3.26
C LYS A 88 9.94 1.81 3.44
N SER A 89 10.31 1.10 2.39
CA SER A 89 10.44 -0.36 2.43
C SER A 89 11.67 -0.83 1.66
N THR A 90 12.21 -1.94 2.12
CA THR A 90 13.38 -2.58 1.52
C THR A 90 13.11 -4.03 1.15
#